data_167742d99df8df540d1d798ea8c7f8c3
#
_entry.id   167742d99df8df540d1d798ea8c7f8c3
#
_cell.length_a   1.000
_cell.length_b   1.000
_cell.length_c   1.000
_cell.angle_alpha   90.00
_cell.angle_beta   90.00
_cell.angle_gamma   90.00
#
_symmetry.space_group_name_H-M   'P 1'
#
loop_
_entity.id
_entity.type
_entity.pdbx_description
1 polymer ?
#
loop_
_entity_poly.entity_id
_entity_poly.type
_entity_poly.pdbx_seq_one_letter_code
_entity_poly.pdbx_strand_id
1 'polypeptide(L)'
;MIHKENQVFSRIHVADIANAIIYLLQNKNNLDFHPIINIADNEPCSQIEVIRYGYKLLGLKMPKITLFEEAKKDLSPIARSFWIENRRVSNKLLCEKLGYKLIYKNYKAGLKNCLIKIKS
;
A
#
# COMPACT_ATOMS: atom_id res chain seq x y z
N MET A 1 -8.60 -16.37 -5.15
CA MET A 1 -7.90 -15.07 -5.12
C MET A 1 -7.88 -14.46 -6.51
N ILE A 2 -8.26 -13.19 -6.64
CA ILE A 2 -8.41 -12.53 -7.95
C ILE A 2 -7.11 -11.79 -8.31
N HIS A 3 -6.74 -11.88 -9.58
CA HIS A 3 -5.61 -11.15 -10.16
C HIS A 3 -6.07 -10.40 -11.41
N LYS A 4 -5.71 -9.13 -11.52
CA LYS A 4 -5.88 -8.30 -12.71
C LYS A 4 -4.50 -7.83 -13.18
N GLU A 5 -4.17 -8.14 -14.44
CA GLU A 5 -2.89 -7.76 -15.02
C GLU A 5 -2.74 -6.22 -15.08
N ASN A 6 -1.49 -5.79 -14.92
CA ASN A 6 -1.10 -4.38 -15.01
C ASN A 6 -1.78 -3.45 -13.98
N GLN A 7 -2.46 -4.01 -12.97
CA GLN A 7 -3.05 -3.20 -11.92
C GLN A 7 -2.09 -3.10 -10.73
N VAL A 8 -1.87 -1.87 -10.26
CA VAL A 8 -1.08 -1.57 -9.08
C VAL A 8 -1.87 -0.74 -8.09
N PHE A 9 -1.52 -0.87 -6.83
CA PHE A 9 -2.02 -0.04 -5.74
C PHE A 9 -0.86 0.60 -5.02
N SER A 10 -1.05 1.83 -4.58
CA SER A 10 -0.15 2.50 -3.65
C SER A 10 -0.61 2.22 -2.23
N ARG A 11 0.34 1.95 -1.35
CA ARG A 11 0.09 1.57 0.05
C ARG A 11 1.00 2.34 0.97
N ILE A 12 0.73 2.21 2.26
CA ILE A 12 1.64 2.67 3.30
C ILE A 12 1.34 1.89 4.59
N HIS A 13 2.35 1.64 5.38
CA HIS A 13 2.18 1.03 6.70
C HIS A 13 1.47 2.02 7.63
N VAL A 14 0.57 1.51 8.47
CA VAL A 14 -0.23 2.34 9.38
C VAL A 14 0.63 3.17 10.34
N ALA A 15 1.78 2.65 10.76
CA ALA A 15 2.72 3.40 11.60
C ALA A 15 3.29 4.62 10.86
N ASP A 16 3.56 4.50 9.56
CA ASP A 16 4.00 5.63 8.75
C ASP A 16 2.90 6.66 8.52
N ILE A 17 1.65 6.24 8.43
CA ILE A 17 0.52 7.18 8.39
C ILE A 17 0.53 8.05 9.66
N ALA A 18 0.55 7.41 10.83
CA ALA A 18 0.54 8.12 12.10
C ALA A 18 1.76 9.03 12.28
N ASN A 19 2.95 8.51 11.99
CA ASN A 19 4.19 9.28 12.14
C ASN A 19 4.32 10.42 11.12
N ALA A 20 3.83 10.22 9.89
CA ALA A 20 3.80 11.28 8.90
C ALA A 20 2.88 12.43 9.33
N ILE A 21 1.72 12.12 9.88
CA ILE A 21 0.78 13.14 10.39
C ILE A 21 1.44 13.93 11.53
N ILE A 22 2.08 13.26 12.48
CA ILE A 22 2.79 13.92 13.58
C ILE A 22 3.92 14.80 13.04
N TYR A 23 4.71 14.27 12.11
CA TYR A 23 5.81 15.02 11.47
C TYR A 23 5.30 16.29 10.79
N LEU A 24 4.22 16.18 10.03
CA LEU A 24 3.63 17.34 9.32
C LEU A 24 3.08 18.39 10.31
N LEU A 25 2.46 17.96 11.40
CA LEU A 25 1.98 18.88 12.44
C LEU A 25 3.13 19.61 13.13
N GLN A 26 4.25 18.92 13.40
CA GLN A 26 5.45 19.54 13.98
C GLN A 26 6.16 20.50 13.03
N ASN A 27 5.97 20.34 11.74
CA ASN A 27 6.60 21.15 10.69
C ASN A 27 5.57 21.96 9.88
N LYS A 28 4.45 22.34 10.51
CA LYS A 28 3.32 22.99 9.85
C LYS A 28 3.68 24.27 9.09
N ASN A 29 4.72 24.98 9.51
CA ASN A 29 5.17 26.20 8.84
C ASN A 29 5.66 25.96 7.40
N ASN A 30 6.06 24.72 7.10
CA ASN A 30 6.49 24.31 5.77
C ASN A 30 5.33 23.85 4.87
N LEU A 31 4.10 23.87 5.40
CA LEU A 31 2.92 23.35 4.70
C LEU A 31 2.09 24.44 4.00
N ASP A 32 2.42 25.72 4.16
CA ASP A 32 1.59 26.86 3.71
C ASP A 32 1.24 26.82 2.21
N PHE A 33 2.09 26.18 1.40
CA PHE A 33 1.90 26.06 -0.06
C PHE A 33 1.49 24.66 -0.52
N HIS A 34 1.22 23.75 0.42
CA HIS A 34 0.95 22.33 0.12
C HIS A 34 -0.36 21.87 0.78
N PRO A 35 -1.54 22.28 0.25
CA PRO A 35 -2.83 21.93 0.85
C PRO A 35 -3.16 20.45 0.75
N ILE A 36 -2.55 19.73 -0.20
CA ILE A 36 -2.77 18.30 -0.44
C ILE A 36 -1.42 17.58 -0.43
N ILE A 37 -1.27 16.60 0.47
CA ILE A 37 -0.05 15.80 0.59
C ILE A 37 -0.44 14.34 0.50
N ASN A 38 0.01 13.66 -0.55
CA ASN A 38 -0.19 12.23 -0.70
C ASN A 38 0.76 11.46 0.20
N ILE A 39 0.22 10.49 0.92
CA ILE A 39 0.97 9.64 1.84
C ILE A 39 0.98 8.22 1.28
N ALA A 40 2.12 7.78 0.79
CA ALA A 40 2.32 6.44 0.20
C ALA A 40 3.76 5.99 0.44
N ASP A 41 3.98 4.67 0.41
CA ASP A 41 5.33 4.12 0.44
C ASP A 41 6.02 4.22 -0.93
N ASN A 42 7.23 3.65 -1.03
CA ASN A 42 8.06 3.78 -2.24
C ASN A 42 7.74 2.76 -3.33
N GLU A 43 6.88 1.77 -3.06
CA GLU A 43 6.70 0.63 -3.97
C GLU A 43 5.23 0.35 -4.29
N PRO A 44 4.63 1.08 -5.24
CA PRO A 44 3.35 0.68 -5.81
C PRO A 44 3.49 -0.71 -6.44
N CYS A 45 2.58 -1.62 -6.13
CA CYS A 45 2.65 -2.98 -6.63
C CYS A 45 1.25 -3.61 -6.71
N SER A 46 1.16 -4.75 -7.41
CA SER A 46 -0.09 -5.48 -7.51
C SER A 46 -0.50 -6.09 -6.17
N GLN A 47 -1.79 -6.30 -6.01
CA GLN A 47 -2.31 -6.97 -4.82
C GLN A 47 -1.79 -8.40 -4.68
N ILE A 48 -1.64 -9.10 -5.80
CA ILE A 48 -1.15 -10.50 -5.79
C ILE A 48 0.29 -10.60 -5.29
N GLU A 49 1.15 -9.63 -5.61
CA GLU A 49 2.53 -9.62 -5.11
C GLU A 49 2.58 -9.49 -3.59
N VAL A 50 1.75 -8.62 -3.04
CA VAL A 50 1.64 -8.43 -1.58
C VAL A 50 1.14 -9.70 -0.90
N ILE A 51 0.08 -10.30 -1.42
CA ILE A 51 -0.51 -11.52 -0.87
C ILE A 51 0.48 -12.68 -0.99
N ARG A 52 1.13 -12.83 -2.12
CA ARG A 52 2.16 -13.87 -2.33
C ARG A 52 3.28 -13.75 -1.29
N TYR A 53 3.73 -12.56 -1.04
CA TYR A 53 4.76 -12.32 -0.04
C TYR A 53 4.26 -12.67 1.38
N GLY A 54 3.00 -12.33 1.70
CA GLY A 54 2.39 -12.70 2.98
C GLY A 54 2.33 -14.22 3.19
N TYR A 55 1.88 -14.96 2.17
CA TYR A 55 1.87 -16.43 2.22
C TYR A 55 3.27 -17.01 2.40
N LYS A 56 4.26 -16.44 1.69
CA LYS A 56 5.66 -16.85 1.83
C LYS A 56 6.18 -16.65 3.26
N LEU A 57 5.88 -15.49 3.85
CA LEU A 57 6.28 -15.20 5.23
C LEU A 57 5.67 -16.18 6.25
N LEU A 58 4.43 -16.59 6.01
CA LEU A 58 3.72 -17.52 6.88
C LEU A 58 4.06 -18.98 6.60
N GLY A 59 4.83 -19.28 5.55
CA GLY A 59 5.13 -20.65 5.13
C GLY A 59 3.91 -21.39 4.59
N LEU A 60 2.91 -20.69 4.09
CA LEU A 60 1.66 -21.25 3.60
C LEU A 60 1.65 -21.33 2.08
N LYS A 61 0.93 -22.34 1.57
CA LYS A 61 0.73 -22.51 0.13
C LYS A 61 -0.27 -21.47 -0.40
N MET A 62 0.06 -20.86 -1.53
CA MET A 62 -0.82 -19.93 -2.22
C MET A 62 -2.13 -20.57 -2.65
N PRO A 63 -3.27 -19.91 -2.46
CA PRO A 63 -4.54 -20.38 -3.02
C PRO A 63 -4.55 -20.23 -4.55
N LYS A 64 -5.54 -20.89 -5.19
CA LYS A 64 -5.74 -20.76 -6.63
C LYS A 64 -5.98 -19.30 -7.02
N ILE A 65 -5.33 -18.89 -8.09
CA ILE A 65 -5.47 -17.56 -8.67
C ILE A 65 -6.53 -17.62 -9.77
N THR A 66 -7.49 -16.69 -9.73
CA THR A 66 -8.50 -16.50 -10.77
C THR A 66 -8.30 -15.13 -11.41
N LEU A 67 -8.28 -15.07 -12.73
CA LEU A 67 -8.17 -13.79 -13.43
C LEU A 67 -9.44 -12.97 -13.24
N PHE A 68 -9.27 -11.65 -13.16
CA PHE A 68 -10.39 -10.73 -12.97
C PHE A 68 -11.45 -10.89 -14.06
N GLU A 69 -11.04 -11.10 -15.32
CA GLU A 69 -11.96 -11.28 -16.43
C GLU A 69 -12.90 -12.48 -16.25
N GLU A 70 -12.46 -13.52 -15.56
CA GLU A 70 -13.27 -14.69 -15.21
C GLU A 70 -14.13 -14.45 -13.97
N ALA A 71 -13.58 -13.74 -12.98
CA ALA A 71 -14.24 -13.53 -11.69
C ALA A 71 -15.25 -12.39 -11.70
N LYS A 72 -15.11 -11.41 -12.61
CA LYS A 72 -15.92 -10.18 -12.60
C LYS A 72 -17.43 -10.42 -12.68
N LYS A 73 -17.88 -11.46 -13.35
CA LYS A 73 -19.28 -11.81 -13.49
C LYS A 73 -19.94 -12.21 -12.14
N ASP A 74 -19.15 -12.74 -11.21
CA ASP A 74 -19.61 -13.17 -9.88
C ASP A 74 -19.44 -12.07 -8.82
N LEU A 75 -18.89 -10.92 -9.20
CA LEU A 75 -18.67 -9.79 -8.31
C LEU A 75 -19.83 -8.81 -8.35
N SER A 76 -20.14 -8.22 -7.20
CA SER A 76 -21.09 -7.10 -7.13
C SER A 76 -20.56 -5.88 -7.89
N PRO A 77 -21.41 -4.93 -8.32
CA PRO A 77 -20.96 -3.70 -8.97
C PRO A 77 -19.95 -2.92 -8.13
N ILE A 78 -20.14 -2.87 -6.81
CA ILE A 78 -19.20 -2.21 -5.89
C ILE A 78 -17.84 -2.93 -5.88
N ALA A 79 -17.85 -4.25 -5.77
CA ALA A 79 -16.63 -5.04 -5.79
C ALA A 79 -15.85 -4.88 -7.10
N ARG A 80 -16.58 -4.85 -8.25
CA ARG A 80 -15.95 -4.59 -9.55
C ARG A 80 -15.29 -3.22 -9.63
N SER A 81 -15.87 -2.20 -9.01
CA SER A 81 -15.36 -0.84 -9.07
C SER A 81 -13.94 -0.72 -8.49
N PHE A 82 -13.60 -1.51 -7.48
CA PHE A 82 -12.25 -1.55 -6.92
C PHE A 82 -11.19 -2.05 -7.93
N TRP A 83 -11.60 -2.85 -8.90
CA TRP A 83 -10.70 -3.42 -9.91
C TRP A 83 -10.55 -2.55 -11.15
N ILE A 84 -11.34 -1.49 -11.28
CA ILE A 84 -11.26 -0.55 -12.40
C ILE A 84 -10.07 0.40 -12.21
N GLU A 85 -9.81 0.80 -10.97
CA GLU A 85 -8.78 1.78 -10.66
C GLU A 85 -7.37 1.19 -10.76
N ASN A 86 -6.45 2.01 -11.25
CA ASN A 86 -5.03 1.70 -11.33
C ASN A 86 -4.26 2.96 -10.97
N ARG A 87 -3.74 3.00 -9.74
CA ARG A 87 -3.14 4.21 -9.20
C ARG A 87 -1.73 3.99 -8.70
N ARG A 88 -0.83 4.80 -9.23
CA ARG A 88 0.50 5.01 -8.67
C ARG A 88 0.54 6.40 -8.05
N VAL A 89 0.72 6.45 -6.74
CA VAL A 89 0.76 7.71 -5.99
C VAL A 89 2.21 8.05 -5.68
N SER A 90 2.62 9.27 -6.02
CA SER A 90 3.96 9.76 -5.70
C SER A 90 4.02 10.29 -4.27
N ASN A 91 5.05 9.89 -3.54
CA ASN A 91 5.35 10.41 -2.20
C ASN A 91 6.49 11.44 -2.19
N LYS A 92 6.86 11.97 -3.37
CA LYS A 92 7.99 12.90 -3.49
C LYS A 92 7.81 14.16 -2.67
N LEU A 93 6.60 14.72 -2.61
CA LEU A 93 6.33 15.90 -1.79
C LEU A 93 6.59 15.59 -0.31
N LEU A 94 6.04 14.51 0.20
CA LEU A 94 6.21 14.11 1.60
C LEU A 94 7.67 13.79 1.95
N CYS A 95 8.32 12.96 1.14
CA CYS A 95 9.61 12.37 1.47
C CYS A 95 10.80 13.20 0.99
N GLU A 96 10.75 13.77 -0.22
CA GLU A 96 11.87 14.53 -0.78
C GLU A 96 11.80 16.02 -0.42
N LYS A 97 10.64 16.66 -0.57
CA LYS A 97 10.51 18.09 -0.30
C LYS A 97 10.28 18.40 1.17
N LEU A 98 9.40 17.68 1.84
CA LEU A 98 9.08 17.91 3.24
C LEU A 98 9.96 17.09 4.19
N GLY A 99 10.74 16.15 3.68
CA GLY A 99 11.80 15.46 4.42
C GLY A 99 11.36 14.35 5.36
N TYR A 100 10.12 13.85 5.24
CA TYR A 100 9.69 12.72 6.05
C TYR A 100 10.43 11.43 5.63
N LYS A 101 10.94 10.69 6.60
CA LYS A 101 11.61 9.42 6.35
C LYS A 101 10.70 8.26 6.70
N LEU A 102 10.36 7.43 5.70
CA LEU A 102 9.56 6.23 5.90
C LEU A 102 10.26 5.23 6.82
N ILE A 103 9.55 4.72 7.81
CA ILE A 103 9.99 3.61 8.66
C ILE A 103 9.94 2.32 7.85
N TYR A 104 8.84 2.10 7.14
CA TYR A 104 8.63 0.94 6.28
C TYR A 104 8.53 1.38 4.83
N LYS A 105 9.63 1.26 4.09
CA LYS A 105 9.75 1.78 2.72
C LYS A 105 8.87 1.06 1.70
N ASN A 106 8.48 -0.18 1.99
CA ASN A 106 7.66 -1.00 1.11
C ASN A 106 6.84 -2.01 1.91
N TYR A 107 5.94 -2.72 1.21
CA TYR A 107 5.08 -3.72 1.83
C TYR A 107 5.86 -4.87 2.48
N LYS A 108 7.02 -5.21 1.96
CA LYS A 108 7.85 -6.31 2.51
C LYS A 108 8.31 -5.99 3.93
N ALA A 109 8.84 -4.80 4.13
CA ALA A 109 9.26 -4.34 5.45
C ALA A 109 8.07 -4.23 6.41
N GLY A 110 6.93 -3.71 5.93
CA GLY A 110 5.71 -3.59 6.71
C GLY A 110 5.14 -4.94 7.15
N LEU A 111 5.02 -5.90 6.23
CA LEU A 111 4.51 -7.23 6.53
C LEU A 111 5.41 -8.00 7.49
N LYS A 112 6.72 -7.89 7.35
CA LYS A 112 7.67 -8.48 8.32
C LYS A 112 7.44 -7.95 9.73
N ASN A 113 7.24 -6.65 9.87
CA ASN A 113 6.93 -6.05 11.16
C ASN A 113 5.61 -6.58 11.74
N CYS A 114 4.56 -6.66 10.94
CA CYS A 114 3.28 -7.23 11.36
C CYS A 114 3.42 -8.66 11.84
N LEU A 115 4.20 -9.49 11.15
CA LEU A 115 4.44 -10.88 11.54
C LEU A 115 5.16 -10.98 12.90
N ILE A 116 6.18 -10.16 13.14
CA ILE A 116 6.90 -10.11 14.41
C ILE A 116 5.94 -9.76 15.56
N LYS A 117 5.05 -8.78 15.37
CA LYS A 117 4.04 -8.40 16.36
C LYS A 117 3.05 -9.51 16.68
N ILE A 118 2.63 -10.29 15.68
CA ILE A 118 1.72 -11.42 15.88
C ILE A 118 2.39 -12.53 16.69
N LYS A 119 3.69 -12.78 16.46
CA LYS A 119 4.46 -13.84 17.13
C LYS A 119 4.95 -13.47 18.53
N SER A 120 4.93 -12.19 18.88
CA SER A 120 5.42 -11.73 20.20
C SER A 120 4.35 -11.78 21.31
#